data_7f429c89002cc9f1b25d96c4a79f4001
#
_entry.id   7f429c89002cc9f1b25d96c4a79f4001
#
_cell.length_a   1.000
_cell.length_b   1.000
_cell.length_c   1.000
_cell.angle_alpha   90.00
_cell.angle_beta   90.00
_cell.angle_gamma   90.00
#
_symmetry.space_group_name_H-M   'P 1'
#
loop_
_entity.id
_entity.type
_entity.pdbx_description
1 polymer ?
#
loop_
_entity_poly.entity_id
_entity_poly.type
_entity_poly.pdbx_seq_one_letter_code
_entity_poly.pdbx_strand_id
1 'polypeptide(L)'
;LPASAVKELVKYDVKEISEGQGWLHFKTEDGTVFSSRVFDGEFPEVEGFLDFDGVEIAFPKTAVPALERAQIFSKNEVSMDNMATAVVEVSDGQIKFSAQDESGWFEETIKAKYKGETIKFITGVEFLIDLLDRTPSCVYGDNKIKFTGENWQHVVATTSDGE
;
A
#
# COMPACT_ATOMS: atom_id res chain seq x y z
N LEU A 1 -9.54 -13.00 -10.85
CA LEU A 1 -8.85 -12.73 -12.12
C LEU A 1 -7.36 -12.53 -11.91
N PRO A 2 -6.48 -12.89 -12.87
CA PRO A 2 -5.07 -12.52 -12.86
C PRO A 2 -4.89 -11.00 -12.91
N ALA A 3 -3.90 -10.46 -12.17
CA ALA A 3 -3.63 -9.02 -12.13
C ALA A 3 -3.32 -8.43 -13.53
N SER A 4 -2.66 -9.21 -14.40
CA SER A 4 -2.41 -8.83 -15.79
C SER A 4 -3.70 -8.66 -16.60
N ALA A 5 -4.69 -9.54 -16.39
CA ALA A 5 -5.99 -9.43 -17.03
C ALA A 5 -6.75 -8.19 -16.54
N VAL A 6 -6.69 -7.91 -15.23
CA VAL A 6 -7.31 -6.70 -14.66
C VAL A 6 -6.66 -5.43 -15.22
N LYS A 7 -5.32 -5.38 -15.31
CA LYS A 7 -4.59 -4.24 -15.90
C LYS A 7 -4.98 -3.97 -17.35
N GLU A 8 -5.31 -5.02 -18.10
CA GLU A 8 -5.79 -4.86 -19.47
C GLU A 8 -7.26 -4.43 -19.49
N LEU A 9 -8.10 -5.07 -18.68
CA LEU A 9 -9.54 -4.86 -18.65
C LEU A 9 -9.93 -3.41 -18.31
N VAL A 10 -9.21 -2.75 -17.41
CA VAL A 10 -9.50 -1.35 -17.03
C VAL A 10 -9.32 -0.33 -18.16
N LYS A 11 -8.74 -0.73 -19.28
CA LYS A 11 -8.60 0.12 -20.48
C LYS A 11 -9.87 0.15 -21.36
N TYR A 12 -10.84 -0.71 -21.07
CA TYR A 12 -12.03 -0.90 -21.87
C TYR A 12 -13.29 -0.49 -21.12
N ASP A 13 -14.26 0.10 -21.82
CA ASP A 13 -15.59 0.38 -21.30
C ASP A 13 -16.48 -0.86 -21.44
N VAL A 14 -16.49 -1.69 -20.41
CA VAL A 14 -17.25 -2.95 -20.37
C VAL A 14 -18.72 -2.68 -20.16
N LYS A 15 -19.57 -3.25 -21.01
CA LYS A 15 -21.03 -3.15 -20.95
C LYS A 15 -21.70 -4.42 -20.47
N GLU A 16 -21.15 -5.58 -20.82
CA GLU A 16 -21.72 -6.88 -20.46
C GLU A 16 -20.63 -7.78 -19.89
N ILE A 17 -21.00 -8.58 -18.89
CA ILE A 17 -20.13 -9.61 -18.30
C ILE A 17 -20.90 -10.93 -18.33
N SER A 18 -20.24 -12.00 -18.77
CA SER A 18 -20.76 -13.36 -18.69
C SER A 18 -19.73 -14.34 -18.18
N GLU A 19 -20.19 -15.35 -17.46
CA GLU A 19 -19.34 -16.41 -16.89
C GLU A 19 -19.65 -17.75 -17.56
N GLY A 20 -18.63 -18.56 -17.82
CA GLY A 20 -18.78 -19.90 -18.33
C GLY A 20 -17.50 -20.73 -18.24
N GLN A 21 -17.62 -21.95 -17.66
CA GLN A 21 -16.55 -22.97 -17.64
C GLN A 21 -15.18 -22.46 -17.13
N GLY A 22 -15.17 -21.64 -16.07
CA GLY A 22 -13.93 -21.07 -15.48
C GLY A 22 -13.36 -19.90 -16.29
N TRP A 23 -14.18 -19.26 -17.13
CA TRP A 23 -13.85 -18.03 -17.83
C TRP A 23 -14.84 -16.94 -17.50
N LEU A 24 -14.35 -15.70 -17.46
CA LEU A 24 -15.16 -14.48 -17.53
C LEU A 24 -14.94 -13.81 -18.89
N HIS A 25 -16.05 -13.45 -19.51
CA HIS A 25 -16.09 -12.75 -20.79
C HIS A 25 -16.66 -11.34 -20.58
N PHE A 26 -15.91 -10.37 -21.04
CA PHE A 26 -16.23 -8.94 -20.92
C PHE A 26 -16.46 -8.39 -22.32
N LYS A 27 -17.64 -7.84 -22.59
CA LYS A 27 -17.99 -7.29 -23.89
C LYS A 27 -18.15 -5.78 -23.81
N THR A 28 -17.54 -5.10 -24.73
CA THR A 28 -17.61 -3.65 -24.93
C THR A 28 -18.76 -3.28 -25.86
N GLU A 29 -19.09 -1.98 -25.95
CA GLU A 29 -20.16 -1.48 -26.79
C GLU A 29 -19.92 -1.72 -28.31
N ASP A 30 -18.65 -1.67 -28.73
CA ASP A 30 -18.24 -1.94 -30.13
C ASP A 30 -18.22 -3.43 -30.49
N GLY A 31 -18.59 -4.30 -29.54
CA GLY A 31 -18.67 -5.75 -29.74
C GLY A 31 -17.35 -6.48 -29.52
N THR A 32 -16.26 -5.80 -29.10
CA THR A 32 -15.01 -6.44 -28.67
C THR A 32 -15.26 -7.30 -27.45
N VAL A 33 -14.74 -8.54 -27.46
CA VAL A 33 -14.85 -9.46 -26.33
C VAL A 33 -13.46 -9.75 -25.76
N PHE A 34 -13.26 -9.39 -24.51
CA PHE A 34 -12.09 -9.77 -23.72
C PHE A 34 -12.45 -10.95 -22.82
N SER A 35 -11.64 -12.00 -22.80
CA SER A 35 -11.87 -13.18 -21.98
C SER A 35 -10.67 -13.48 -21.10
N SER A 36 -10.92 -13.81 -19.84
CA SER A 36 -9.88 -14.20 -18.90
C SER A 36 -10.30 -15.42 -18.11
N ARG A 37 -9.34 -16.30 -17.82
CA ARG A 37 -9.55 -17.39 -16.89
C ARG A 37 -9.74 -16.88 -15.47
N VAL A 38 -10.63 -17.53 -14.73
CA VAL A 38 -10.81 -17.34 -13.29
C VAL A 38 -9.85 -18.28 -12.56
N PHE A 39 -9.28 -17.84 -11.45
CA PHE A 39 -8.57 -18.75 -10.55
C PHE A 39 -9.55 -19.70 -9.88
N ASP A 40 -9.18 -20.97 -9.79
CA ASP A 40 -9.90 -21.93 -8.97
C ASP A 40 -9.58 -21.65 -7.49
N GLY A 41 -10.61 -21.46 -6.68
CA GLY A 41 -10.50 -21.22 -5.25
C GLY A 41 -11.48 -20.16 -4.74
N GLU A 42 -11.69 -20.16 -3.45
CA GLU A 42 -12.50 -19.14 -2.79
C GLU A 42 -11.72 -17.84 -2.70
N PHE A 43 -12.42 -16.73 -2.90
CA PHE A 43 -11.83 -15.41 -2.68
C PHE A 43 -11.56 -15.25 -1.16
N PRO A 44 -10.37 -14.79 -0.75
CA PRO A 44 -10.07 -14.60 0.66
C PRO A 44 -11.06 -13.64 1.31
N GLU A 45 -11.47 -13.93 2.55
CA GLU A 45 -12.23 -12.98 3.36
C GLU A 45 -11.35 -11.79 3.73
N VAL A 46 -11.53 -10.68 3.01
CA VAL A 46 -10.73 -9.47 3.21
C VAL A 46 -11.38 -8.46 4.16
N GLU A 47 -12.67 -8.60 4.44
CA GLU A 47 -13.43 -7.67 5.28
C GLU A 47 -12.82 -7.51 6.67
N GLY A 48 -12.40 -8.61 7.31
CA GLY A 48 -11.74 -8.58 8.62
C GLY A 48 -10.36 -7.90 8.61
N PHE A 49 -9.74 -7.73 7.44
CA PHE A 49 -8.49 -6.95 7.32
C PHE A 49 -8.75 -5.45 7.20
N LEU A 50 -9.94 -5.05 6.74
CA LEU A 50 -10.31 -3.66 6.53
C LEU A 50 -10.90 -3.03 7.79
N ASP A 51 -11.47 -3.85 8.69
CA ASP A 51 -12.13 -3.39 9.91
C ASP A 51 -11.21 -3.58 11.13
N PHE A 52 -10.56 -2.51 11.54
CA PHE A 52 -9.76 -2.46 12.76
C PHE A 52 -9.70 -1.03 13.30
N ASP A 53 -9.61 -0.94 14.62
CA ASP A 53 -9.41 0.31 15.34
C ASP A 53 -7.92 0.65 15.41
N GLY A 54 -7.62 1.95 15.47
CA GLY A 54 -6.25 2.38 15.53
C GLY A 54 -6.08 3.87 15.76
N VAL A 55 -4.84 4.31 15.63
CA VAL A 55 -4.44 5.71 15.83
C VAL A 55 -4.33 6.39 14.47
N GLU A 56 -4.96 7.55 14.34
CA GLU A 56 -4.85 8.36 13.13
C GLU A 56 -3.48 9.04 13.06
N ILE A 57 -2.81 8.91 11.92
CA ILE A 57 -1.55 9.55 11.60
C ILE A 57 -1.76 10.43 10.37
N ALA A 58 -1.53 11.75 10.52
CA ALA A 58 -1.54 12.70 9.42
C ALA A 58 -0.10 13.03 8.98
N PHE A 59 0.23 12.70 7.76
CA PHE A 59 1.53 12.95 7.17
C PHE A 59 1.57 14.35 6.55
N PRO A 60 2.59 15.16 6.85
CA PRO A 60 2.78 16.44 6.19
C PRO A 60 3.25 16.25 4.74
N LYS A 61 3.06 17.24 3.89
CA LYS A 61 3.49 17.21 2.48
C LYS A 61 4.99 16.95 2.28
N THR A 62 5.81 17.16 3.31
CA THR A 62 7.24 16.86 3.31
C THR A 62 7.56 15.37 3.49
N ALA A 63 6.56 14.52 3.78
CA ALA A 63 6.75 13.10 3.98
C ALA A 63 7.15 12.39 2.67
N VAL A 64 6.46 12.65 1.57
CA VAL A 64 6.78 12.02 0.27
C VAL A 64 8.21 12.32 -0.16
N PRO A 65 8.69 13.58 -0.21
CA PRO A 65 10.10 13.86 -0.52
C PRO A 65 11.11 13.20 0.44
N ALA A 66 10.77 13.03 1.73
CA ALA A 66 11.64 12.33 2.68
C ALA A 66 11.70 10.82 2.38
N LEU A 67 10.56 10.20 2.04
CA LEU A 67 10.48 8.80 1.65
C LEU A 67 11.21 8.50 0.33
N GLU A 68 11.12 9.41 -0.66
CA GLU A 68 11.88 9.29 -1.91
C GLU A 68 13.39 9.26 -1.66
N ARG A 69 13.89 10.04 -0.70
CA ARG A 69 15.29 9.98 -0.28
C ARG A 69 15.62 8.69 0.47
N ALA A 70 14.72 8.23 1.36
CA ALA A 70 14.88 6.98 2.07
C ALA A 70 14.96 5.78 1.11
N GLN A 71 14.20 5.81 0.01
CA GLN A 71 14.16 4.75 -0.99
C GLN A 71 15.54 4.44 -1.61
N ILE A 72 16.44 5.43 -1.65
CA ILE A 72 17.80 5.26 -2.18
C ILE A 72 18.61 4.24 -1.34
N PHE A 73 18.36 4.19 -0.03
CA PHE A 73 19.05 3.36 0.95
C PHE A 73 18.19 2.20 1.47
N SER A 74 17.10 1.87 0.79
CA SER A 74 16.15 0.87 1.27
C SER A 74 16.10 -0.39 0.40
N LYS A 75 16.99 -0.53 -0.58
CA LYS A 75 17.08 -1.71 -1.43
C LYS A 75 17.67 -2.88 -0.68
N ASN A 76 16.81 -3.72 -0.14
CA ASN A 76 17.22 -4.98 0.48
C ASN A 76 17.29 -6.08 -0.60
N GLU A 77 18.49 -6.39 -1.08
CA GLU A 77 18.70 -7.50 -2.03
C GLU A 77 18.39 -8.89 -1.41
N VAL A 78 18.18 -8.93 -0.09
CA VAL A 78 18.01 -10.17 0.70
C VAL A 78 16.52 -10.54 0.89
N SER A 79 15.57 -9.63 0.70
CA SER A 79 14.16 -9.98 0.83
C SER A 79 13.67 -10.69 -0.44
N MET A 80 12.90 -11.79 -0.28
CA MET A 80 12.32 -12.56 -1.39
C MET A 80 11.49 -11.70 -2.36
N ASP A 81 11.05 -10.53 -1.94
CA ASP A 81 10.19 -9.63 -2.72
C ASP A 81 10.91 -8.41 -3.31
N ASN A 82 12.24 -8.26 -3.13
CA ASN A 82 13.00 -7.09 -3.60
C ASN A 82 12.35 -5.73 -3.27
N MET A 83 11.55 -5.68 -2.21
CA MET A 83 10.80 -4.48 -1.86
C MET A 83 11.63 -3.57 -0.96
N ALA A 84 11.81 -2.33 -1.40
CA ALA A 84 12.44 -1.28 -0.62
C ALA A 84 11.58 -0.97 0.63
N THR A 85 12.15 -1.10 1.82
CA THR A 85 11.45 -0.84 3.09
C THR A 85 12.09 0.30 3.87
N ALA A 86 11.30 1.01 4.66
CA ALA A 86 11.77 2.00 5.61
C ALA A 86 11.10 1.83 6.96
N VAL A 87 11.81 2.21 8.00
CA VAL A 87 11.27 2.37 9.35
C VAL A 87 10.62 3.72 9.45
N VAL A 88 9.39 3.76 9.92
CA VAL A 88 8.63 4.97 10.22
C VAL A 88 8.41 5.03 11.72
N GLU A 89 8.92 6.08 12.37
CA GLU A 89 8.71 6.35 13.79
C GLU A 89 7.93 7.65 13.95
N VAL A 90 6.71 7.54 14.47
CA VAL A 90 5.81 8.66 14.73
C VAL A 90 5.83 8.95 16.21
N SER A 91 6.22 10.15 16.58
CA SER A 91 6.28 10.59 17.97
C SER A 91 5.72 12.00 18.13
N ASP A 92 5.64 12.51 19.35
CA ASP A 92 5.04 13.82 19.62
C ASP A 92 5.68 14.93 18.76
N GLY A 93 4.89 15.51 17.88
CA GLY A 93 5.26 16.61 17.01
C GLY A 93 6.14 16.27 15.80
N GLN A 94 6.49 14.99 15.56
CA GLN A 94 7.42 14.62 14.50
C GLN A 94 7.21 13.22 13.94
N ILE A 95 7.70 13.02 12.71
CA ILE A 95 7.83 11.70 12.08
C ILE A 95 9.29 11.55 11.63
N LYS A 96 9.91 10.44 11.99
CA LYS A 96 11.25 10.07 11.56
C LYS A 96 11.17 8.91 10.57
N PHE A 97 11.85 9.05 9.45
CA PHE A 97 12.07 7.99 8.48
C PHE A 97 13.52 7.54 8.54
N SER A 98 13.75 6.23 8.56
CA SER A 98 15.08 5.66 8.45
C SER A 98 15.10 4.46 7.54
N ALA A 99 16.20 4.30 6.81
CA ALA A 99 16.45 3.19 5.92
C ALA A 99 17.96 2.87 5.94
N GLN A 100 18.30 1.62 5.68
CA GLN A 100 19.69 1.17 5.64
C GLN A 100 19.83 0.00 4.67
N ASP A 101 20.88 0.05 3.86
CA ASP A 101 21.31 -1.05 2.99
C ASP A 101 22.86 -1.21 3.07
N GLU A 102 23.43 -2.02 2.16
CA GLU A 102 24.89 -2.24 2.12
C GLU A 102 25.68 -0.98 1.71
N SER A 103 25.06 -0.03 1.02
CA SER A 103 25.67 1.20 0.53
C SER A 103 25.69 2.33 1.56
N GLY A 104 24.83 2.25 2.60
CA GLY A 104 24.76 3.27 3.63
C GLY A 104 23.46 3.31 4.41
N TRP A 105 23.24 4.41 5.07
CA TRP A 105 22.03 4.65 5.88
C TRP A 105 21.46 6.04 5.65
N PHE A 106 20.18 6.16 5.89
CA PHE A 106 19.43 7.41 5.81
C PHE A 106 18.60 7.60 7.07
N GLU A 107 18.56 8.82 7.59
CA GLU A 107 17.65 9.22 8.65
C GLU A 107 17.21 10.65 8.41
N GLU A 108 15.92 10.90 8.44
CA GLU A 108 15.35 12.24 8.34
C GLU A 108 14.14 12.38 9.26
N THR A 109 14.09 13.49 10.02
CA THR A 109 12.98 13.83 10.90
C THR A 109 12.23 15.05 10.34
N ILE A 110 10.92 14.92 10.21
CA ILE A 110 10.03 15.97 9.75
C ILE A 110 9.03 16.34 10.84
N LYS A 111 8.59 17.61 10.87
CA LYS A 111 7.55 18.07 11.82
C LYS A 111 6.18 17.52 11.41
N ALA A 112 5.43 16.98 12.37
CA ALA A 112 4.08 16.46 12.17
C ALA A 112 3.12 16.94 13.27
N LYS A 113 1.83 16.90 12.97
CA LYS A 113 0.78 17.21 13.96
C LYS A 113 0.28 15.93 14.63
N TYR A 114 1.17 15.27 15.30
CA TYR A 114 0.83 14.05 16.05
C TYR A 114 0.99 14.31 17.55
N LYS A 115 0.08 13.74 18.35
CA LYS A 115 0.17 13.73 19.81
C LYS A 115 -0.32 12.36 20.29
N GLY A 116 0.55 11.59 20.90
CA GLY A 116 0.25 10.26 21.37
C GLY A 116 1.50 9.48 21.72
N GLU A 117 1.33 8.22 22.02
CA GLU A 117 2.44 7.29 22.24
C GLU A 117 3.26 7.12 20.97
N THR A 118 4.55 6.83 21.14
CA THR A 118 5.42 6.58 20.00
C THR A 118 5.00 5.31 19.27
N ILE A 119 4.78 5.43 17.97
CA ILE A 119 4.45 4.33 17.06
C ILE A 119 5.67 4.10 16.17
N LYS A 120 6.10 2.84 16.04
CA LYS A 120 7.19 2.44 15.16
C LYS A 120 6.79 1.23 14.34
N PHE A 121 6.98 1.32 13.02
CA PHE A 121 6.68 0.24 12.10
C PHE A 121 7.58 0.29 10.87
N ILE A 122 7.69 -0.86 10.19
CA ILE A 122 8.40 -1.02 8.92
C ILE A 122 7.37 -1.24 7.82
N THR A 123 7.53 -0.55 6.70
CA THR A 123 6.64 -0.69 5.54
C THR A 123 7.38 -0.49 4.22
N GLY A 124 6.77 -0.96 3.14
CA GLY A 124 7.27 -0.71 1.78
C GLY A 124 7.20 0.77 1.42
N VAL A 125 8.33 1.34 1.03
CA VAL A 125 8.44 2.78 0.73
C VAL A 125 7.57 3.18 -0.45
N GLU A 126 7.55 2.39 -1.52
CA GLU A 126 6.76 2.65 -2.72
C GLU A 126 5.26 2.69 -2.43
N PHE A 127 4.76 1.72 -1.63
CA PHE A 127 3.36 1.71 -1.22
C PHE A 127 2.99 2.96 -0.42
N LEU A 128 3.87 3.38 0.50
CA LEU A 128 3.60 4.55 1.32
C LEU A 128 3.59 5.83 0.48
N ILE A 129 4.50 5.98 -0.47
CA ILE A 129 4.53 7.11 -1.40
C ILE A 129 3.24 7.15 -2.23
N ASP A 130 2.89 6.06 -2.91
CA ASP A 130 1.69 5.97 -3.75
C ASP A 130 0.39 6.28 -3.00
N LEU A 131 0.31 5.87 -1.74
CA LEU A 131 -0.87 6.11 -0.92
C LEU A 131 -0.93 7.53 -0.38
N LEU A 132 0.21 8.10 0.01
CA LEU A 132 0.30 9.48 0.48
C LEU A 132 0.03 10.52 -0.62
N ASP A 133 0.30 10.19 -1.88
CA ASP A 133 -0.09 11.02 -3.03
C ASP A 133 -1.61 11.10 -3.20
N ARG A 134 -2.34 10.08 -2.72
CA ARG A 134 -3.82 10.01 -2.81
C ARG A 134 -4.51 10.57 -1.57
N THR A 135 -3.97 10.31 -0.40
CA THR A 135 -4.53 10.78 0.88
C THR A 135 -3.42 10.99 1.91
N PRO A 136 -3.43 12.13 2.64
CA PRO A 136 -2.35 12.47 3.56
C PRO A 136 -2.47 11.78 4.92
N SER A 137 -3.49 10.98 5.19
CA SER A 137 -3.71 10.36 6.50
C SER A 137 -4.00 8.88 6.40
N CYS A 138 -3.63 8.15 7.44
CA CYS A 138 -3.95 6.75 7.62
C CYS A 138 -4.33 6.45 9.07
N VAL A 139 -4.88 5.27 9.30
CA VAL A 139 -5.08 4.68 10.64
C VAL A 139 -4.07 3.55 10.82
N TYR A 140 -3.28 3.60 11.89
CA TYR A 140 -2.35 2.53 12.29
C TYR A 140 -2.95 1.71 13.43
N GLY A 141 -2.97 0.40 13.30
CA GLY A 141 -3.42 -0.55 14.31
C GLY A 141 -3.13 -1.99 13.88
N ASP A 142 -2.99 -2.91 14.82
CA ASP A 142 -2.79 -4.34 14.56
C ASP A 142 -1.70 -4.65 13.53
N ASN A 143 -0.56 -3.98 13.59
CA ASN A 143 0.53 -4.08 12.61
C ASN A 143 0.06 -3.85 11.17
N LYS A 144 -0.87 -2.95 10.98
CA LYS A 144 -1.42 -2.55 9.68
C LYS A 144 -1.59 -1.05 9.60
N ILE A 145 -1.52 -0.50 8.40
CA ILE A 145 -1.91 0.87 8.09
C ILE A 145 -3.05 0.85 7.08
N LYS A 146 -4.12 1.59 7.39
CA LYS A 146 -5.29 1.73 6.53
C LYS A 146 -5.40 3.15 6.00
N PHE A 147 -5.42 3.27 4.70
CA PHE A 147 -5.71 4.51 3.99
C PHE A 147 -7.14 4.46 3.45
N THR A 148 -7.85 5.58 3.55
CA THR A 148 -9.24 5.67 3.09
C THR A 148 -9.41 6.88 2.18
N GLY A 149 -9.97 6.66 1.01
CA GLY A 149 -10.42 7.70 0.09
C GLY A 149 -11.94 7.65 -0.09
N GLU A 150 -12.46 8.45 -1.03
CA GLU A 150 -13.91 8.60 -1.23
C GLU A 150 -14.60 7.26 -1.56
N ASN A 151 -14.00 6.45 -2.43
CA ASN A 151 -14.57 5.18 -2.90
C ASN A 151 -13.59 4.00 -2.79
N TRP A 152 -12.58 4.09 -1.92
CA TRP A 152 -11.59 3.04 -1.77
C TRP A 152 -11.03 2.98 -0.36
N GLN A 153 -10.59 1.79 0.01
CA GLN A 153 -9.77 1.54 1.19
C GLN A 153 -8.57 0.70 0.76
N HIS A 154 -7.42 0.97 1.37
CA HIS A 154 -6.21 0.19 1.13
C HIS A 154 -5.53 -0.09 2.48
N VAL A 155 -5.28 -1.36 2.74
CA VAL A 155 -4.57 -1.80 3.93
C VAL A 155 -3.23 -2.38 3.53
N VAL A 156 -2.18 -1.93 4.22
CA VAL A 156 -0.83 -2.45 4.07
C VAL A 156 -0.41 -3.08 5.40
N ALA A 157 0.08 -4.30 5.35
CA ALA A 157 0.70 -4.93 6.52
C ALA A 157 2.02 -4.22 6.83
N THR A 158 2.29 -4.07 8.11
CA THR A 158 3.55 -3.52 8.63
C THR A 158 4.21 -4.55 9.54
N THR A 159 5.51 -4.46 9.71
CA THR A 159 6.21 -5.26 10.70
C THR A 159 6.69 -4.37 11.84
N SER A 160 6.68 -4.90 13.06
CA SER A 160 7.32 -4.23 14.20
C SER A 160 8.84 -4.44 14.15
N ASP A 161 9.59 -3.44 14.58
CA ASP A 161 11.05 -3.51 14.68
C ASP A 161 11.41 -4.49 15.80
N GLY A 162 11.76 -5.72 15.46
CA GLY A 162 12.18 -6.73 16.45
C GLY A 162 11.64 -8.16 16.25
N GLU A 163 10.96 -8.46 15.14
CA GLU A 163 10.65 -9.84 14.72
C GLU A 163 11.46 -10.28 13.50
#